data_cec26bb02efb03ee269d69481b7bb478
#
_entry.id   cec26bb02efb03ee269d69481b7bb478
#
_cell.length_a   1.000
_cell.length_b   1.000
_cell.length_c   1.000
_cell.angle_alpha   90.00
_cell.angle_beta   90.00
_cell.angle_gamma   90.00
#
_symmetry.space_group_name_H-M   'P 1'
#
loop_
_entity.id
_entity.type
_entity.pdbx_description
1 polymer ?
#
loop_
_entity_poly.entity_id
_entity_poly.type
_entity_poly.pdbx_seq_one_letter_code
_entity_poly.pdbx_strand_id
1 'polypeptide(L)'
;MHNSIDHKLIKAVTNMNVQAFFAEKTAGRDFYLCLGDFLDEFYHADNNVRADMLKAPPDFANLQREHLAYLACAVHKLANDYELEAPAWVFDERCYLRDKPWFGCNAKGNLRLLFMYKSPTEFKHRNLFVDENVLRRV
;
A
#
# COMPACT_ATOMS: atom_id res chain seq x y z
N MET A 1 8.62 31.00 17.93
CA MET A 1 7.20 31.10 17.67
C MET A 1 6.76 30.47 16.38
N HIS A 2 7.37 30.83 15.29
CA HIS A 2 7.14 30.14 14.04
C HIS A 2 7.42 28.65 14.13
N ASN A 3 8.43 28.30 14.90
CA ASN A 3 8.91 26.93 15.04
C ASN A 3 7.85 25.96 15.55
N SER A 4 6.92 26.45 16.36
CA SER A 4 5.85 25.63 16.92
C SER A 4 4.89 25.16 15.84
N ILE A 5 4.49 26.03 14.92
CA ILE A 5 3.59 25.71 13.82
C ILE A 5 4.32 24.85 12.79
N ASP A 6 5.55 25.23 12.42
CA ASP A 6 6.34 24.50 11.45
C ASP A 6 6.64 23.09 11.96
N HIS A 7 6.92 22.98 13.25
CA HIS A 7 7.18 21.70 13.87
C HIS A 7 5.95 20.77 13.81
N LYS A 8 4.76 21.32 14.03
CA LYS A 8 3.52 20.54 13.93
C LYS A 8 3.26 20.09 12.51
N LEU A 9 3.50 20.92 11.51
CA LEU A 9 3.36 20.57 10.11
C LEU A 9 4.34 19.46 9.71
N ILE A 10 5.60 19.59 10.12
CA ILE A 10 6.62 18.58 9.85
C ILE A 10 6.23 17.26 10.49
N LYS A 11 5.76 17.29 11.72
CA LYS A 11 5.34 16.10 12.44
C LYS A 11 4.13 15.45 11.79
N ALA A 12 3.15 16.24 11.33
CA ALA A 12 1.98 15.74 10.63
C ALA A 12 2.38 15.06 9.32
N VAL A 13 3.25 15.68 8.53
CA VAL A 13 3.76 15.09 7.29
C VAL A 13 4.50 13.79 7.56
N THR A 14 5.35 13.76 8.59
CA THR A 14 6.09 12.57 8.98
C THR A 14 5.16 11.43 9.39
N ASN A 15 4.03 11.76 10.04
CA ASN A 15 3.05 10.76 10.49
C ASN A 15 2.17 10.23 9.36
N MET A 16 2.27 10.79 8.14
CA MET A 16 1.49 10.37 6.98
C MET A 16 2.17 9.30 6.13
N ASN A 17 3.21 8.64 6.65
CA ASN A 17 3.89 7.58 5.92
C ASN A 17 3.26 6.20 6.16
N VAL A 18 3.65 5.23 5.32
CA VAL A 18 3.17 3.85 5.41
C VAL A 18 3.29 3.29 6.82
N GLN A 19 4.44 3.50 7.46
CA GLN A 19 4.70 2.97 8.80
C GLN A 19 3.67 3.48 9.81
N ALA A 20 3.38 4.78 9.78
CA ALA A 20 2.45 5.39 10.74
C ALA A 20 1.01 4.93 10.50
N PHE A 21 0.57 4.90 9.24
CA PHE A 21 -0.79 4.47 8.92
C PHE A 21 -1.04 3.03 9.35
N PHE A 22 -0.10 2.14 9.11
CA PHE A 22 -0.29 0.72 9.40
C PHE A 22 0.10 0.32 10.82
N ALA A 23 0.67 1.21 11.61
CA ALA A 23 0.79 1.03 13.05
C ALA A 23 -0.59 0.92 13.71
N GLU A 24 -1.61 1.58 13.18
CA GLU A 24 -2.98 1.50 13.69
C GLU A 24 -3.57 0.10 13.57
N LYS A 25 -3.03 -0.74 12.68
CA LYS A 25 -3.49 -2.11 12.53
C LYS A 25 -3.28 -2.91 13.81
N THR A 26 -2.19 -2.66 14.55
CA THR A 26 -1.95 -3.31 15.83
C THR A 26 -2.97 -2.92 16.90
N ALA A 27 -3.64 -1.79 16.74
CA ALA A 27 -4.71 -1.36 17.63
C ALA A 27 -6.06 -1.96 17.24
N GLY A 28 -6.10 -2.89 16.27
CA GLY A 28 -7.31 -3.59 15.86
C GLY A 28 -8.09 -2.95 14.72
N ARG A 29 -7.57 -1.91 14.13
CA ARG A 29 -8.22 -1.27 13.00
C ARG A 29 -8.09 -2.11 11.74
N ASP A 30 -9.14 -2.18 10.92
CA ASP A 30 -9.14 -2.97 9.69
C ASP A 30 -8.07 -2.50 8.71
N PHE A 31 -7.35 -3.46 8.11
CA PHE A 31 -6.29 -3.18 7.16
C PHE A 31 -6.76 -2.35 5.97
N TYR A 32 -7.91 -2.71 5.38
CA TYR A 32 -8.39 -2.04 4.18
C TYR A 32 -8.88 -0.62 4.46
N LEU A 33 -9.35 -0.36 5.67
CA LEU A 33 -9.67 1.01 6.08
C LEU A 33 -8.39 1.84 6.21
N CYS A 34 -7.34 1.28 6.80
CA CYS A 34 -6.04 1.94 6.89
C CYS A 34 -5.48 2.25 5.50
N LEU A 35 -5.59 1.28 4.59
CA LEU A 35 -5.13 1.47 3.21
C LEU A 35 -5.92 2.56 2.51
N GLY A 36 -7.24 2.58 2.66
CA GLY A 36 -8.08 3.61 2.07
C GLY A 36 -7.71 5.01 2.54
N ASP A 37 -7.49 5.18 3.84
CA ASP A 37 -7.06 6.46 4.41
C ASP A 37 -5.70 6.86 3.87
N PHE A 38 -4.77 5.91 3.78
CA PHE A 38 -3.45 6.16 3.22
C PHE A 38 -3.54 6.62 1.75
N LEU A 39 -4.35 5.93 0.94
CA LEU A 39 -4.55 6.29 -0.46
C LEU A 39 -5.13 7.69 -0.61
N ASP A 40 -6.13 8.04 0.21
CA ASP A 40 -6.74 9.37 0.17
C ASP A 40 -5.69 10.44 0.44
N GLU A 41 -4.85 10.24 1.46
CA GLU A 41 -3.77 11.18 1.77
C GLU A 41 -2.73 11.24 0.66
N PHE A 42 -2.37 10.09 0.11
CA PHE A 42 -1.38 10.01 -0.97
C PHE A 42 -1.85 10.78 -2.20
N TYR A 43 -3.11 10.61 -2.59
CA TYR A 43 -3.62 11.25 -3.80
C TYR A 43 -3.75 12.76 -3.66
N HIS A 44 -3.89 13.26 -2.44
CA HIS A 44 -3.97 14.71 -2.17
C HIS A 44 -2.62 15.36 -1.87
N ALA A 45 -1.57 14.56 -1.73
CA ALA A 45 -0.23 15.07 -1.41
C ALA A 45 0.50 15.54 -2.68
N ASP A 46 1.54 16.35 -2.50
CA ASP A 46 2.45 16.66 -3.61
C ASP A 46 3.53 15.57 -3.74
N ASN A 47 4.31 15.61 -4.82
CA ASN A 47 5.27 14.54 -5.11
C ASN A 47 6.37 14.38 -4.07
N ASN A 48 6.79 15.45 -3.42
CA ASN A 48 7.81 15.35 -2.37
C ASN A 48 7.28 14.58 -1.17
N VAL A 49 6.04 14.88 -0.77
CA VAL A 49 5.38 14.18 0.32
C VAL A 49 5.09 12.72 -0.09
N ARG A 50 4.64 12.50 -1.31
CA ARG A 50 4.36 11.15 -1.82
C ARG A 50 5.57 10.24 -1.73
N ALA A 51 6.74 10.72 -2.13
CA ALA A 51 7.97 9.93 -2.03
C ALA A 51 8.26 9.51 -0.59
N ASP A 52 8.12 10.45 0.34
CA ASP A 52 8.35 10.16 1.76
C ASP A 52 7.30 9.21 2.33
N MET A 53 6.06 9.31 1.89
CA MET A 53 4.99 8.43 2.36
C MET A 53 5.28 6.96 2.09
N LEU A 54 5.96 6.65 0.98
CA LEU A 54 6.23 5.27 0.57
C LEU A 54 7.51 4.68 1.18
N LYS A 55 8.39 5.52 1.69
CA LYS A 55 9.77 5.15 1.98
C LYS A 55 9.95 4.19 3.14
N ALA A 56 9.28 4.45 4.26
CA ALA A 56 9.45 3.67 5.48
C ALA A 56 8.57 2.41 5.43
N PRO A 57 9.13 1.23 5.70
CA PRO A 57 8.34 0.00 5.71
C PRO A 57 7.37 -0.04 6.90
N PRO A 58 6.25 -0.77 6.78
CA PRO A 58 5.44 -1.08 7.95
C PRO A 58 6.17 -2.08 8.84
N ASP A 59 5.64 -2.32 10.04
CA ASP A 59 6.15 -3.40 10.88
C ASP A 59 5.64 -4.73 10.31
N PHE A 60 6.53 -5.49 9.70
CA PHE A 60 6.18 -6.75 9.03
C PHE A 60 5.57 -7.77 9.99
N ALA A 61 5.99 -7.76 11.25
CA ALA A 61 5.49 -8.71 12.24
C ALA A 61 4.03 -8.46 12.62
N ASN A 62 3.53 -7.25 12.40
CA ASN A 62 2.18 -6.86 12.79
C ASN A 62 1.14 -6.98 11.68
N LEU A 63 1.55 -7.41 10.48
CA LEU A 63 0.65 -7.60 9.36
C LEU A 63 0.58 -9.07 8.98
N GLN A 64 -0.61 -9.52 8.62
CA GLN A 64 -0.79 -10.84 8.03
C GLN A 64 -0.05 -10.87 6.69
N ARG A 65 0.36 -12.06 6.29
CA ARG A 65 1.16 -12.23 5.06
C ARG A 65 0.47 -11.65 3.83
N GLU A 66 -0.82 -11.90 3.68
CA GLU A 66 -1.61 -11.39 2.55
C GLU A 66 -1.72 -9.87 2.58
N HIS A 67 -1.86 -9.29 3.77
CA HIS A 67 -1.93 -7.83 3.93
C HIS A 67 -0.60 -7.18 3.61
N LEU A 68 0.50 -7.77 4.07
CA LEU A 68 1.83 -7.25 3.76
C LEU A 68 2.09 -7.30 2.25
N ALA A 69 1.77 -8.43 1.62
CA ALA A 69 1.92 -8.58 0.17
C ALA A 69 1.06 -7.55 -0.57
N TYR A 70 -0.20 -7.38 -0.15
CA TYR A 70 -1.11 -6.41 -0.76
C TYR A 70 -0.56 -5.00 -0.64
N LEU A 71 -0.08 -4.63 0.53
CA LEU A 71 0.50 -3.30 0.75
C LEU A 71 1.73 -3.06 -0.13
N ALA A 72 2.60 -4.06 -0.25
CA ALA A 72 3.77 -3.96 -1.12
C ALA A 72 3.36 -3.78 -2.59
N CYS A 73 2.33 -4.51 -3.04
CA CYS A 73 1.78 -4.33 -4.38
C CYS A 73 1.28 -2.90 -4.59
N ALA A 74 0.51 -2.39 -3.63
CA ALA A 74 -0.06 -1.05 -3.69
C ALA A 74 1.04 0.01 -3.76
N VAL A 75 2.02 -0.08 -2.88
CA VAL A 75 3.13 0.89 -2.83
C VAL A 75 3.96 0.84 -4.10
N HIS A 76 4.26 -0.35 -4.60
CA HIS A 76 5.00 -0.52 -5.85
C HIS A 76 4.25 0.10 -7.03
N LYS A 77 2.94 -0.17 -7.12
CA LYS A 77 2.11 0.40 -8.17
C LYS A 77 2.05 1.92 -8.09
N LEU A 78 1.87 2.47 -6.89
CA LEU A 78 1.85 3.92 -6.71
C LEU A 78 3.19 4.55 -7.14
N ALA A 79 4.30 3.91 -6.78
CA ALA A 79 5.62 4.39 -7.21
C ALA A 79 5.72 4.42 -8.73
N ASN A 80 5.30 3.36 -9.41
CA ASN A 80 5.34 3.29 -10.87
C ASN A 80 4.41 4.30 -11.51
N ASP A 81 3.18 4.42 -11.02
CA ASP A 81 2.17 5.31 -11.61
C ASP A 81 2.56 6.78 -11.48
N TYR A 82 3.27 7.14 -10.42
CA TYR A 82 3.67 8.53 -10.13
C TYR A 82 5.13 8.80 -10.43
N GLU A 83 5.80 7.87 -11.11
CA GLU A 83 7.21 8.01 -11.51
C GLU A 83 8.13 8.28 -10.32
N LEU A 84 7.85 7.59 -9.20
CA LEU A 84 8.65 7.62 -8.00
C LEU A 84 9.50 6.35 -7.91
N GLU A 85 10.60 6.42 -7.19
CA GLU A 85 11.42 5.25 -6.94
C GLU A 85 10.70 4.30 -5.97
N ALA A 86 10.58 3.03 -6.35
CA ALA A 86 9.99 2.04 -5.47
C ALA A 86 10.93 1.79 -4.29
N PRO A 87 10.42 1.83 -3.04
CA PRO A 87 11.28 1.58 -1.89
C PRO A 87 11.74 0.12 -1.85
N ALA A 88 12.94 -0.11 -1.34
CA ALA A 88 13.54 -1.44 -1.32
C ALA A 88 12.69 -2.47 -0.57
N TRP A 89 11.94 -2.06 0.45
CA TRP A 89 11.19 -3.00 1.27
C TRP A 89 10.09 -3.74 0.51
N VAL A 90 9.55 -3.17 -0.57
CA VAL A 90 8.49 -3.85 -1.35
C VAL A 90 9.01 -5.08 -2.07
N PHE A 91 10.32 -5.20 -2.23
CA PHE A 91 10.95 -6.35 -2.87
C PHE A 91 11.44 -7.41 -1.87
N ASP A 92 11.16 -7.23 -0.58
CA ASP A 92 11.46 -8.25 0.44
C ASP A 92 10.65 -9.52 0.13
N GLU A 93 11.27 -10.70 0.28
CA GLU A 93 10.61 -11.97 0.01
C GLU A 93 9.29 -12.15 0.75
N ARG A 94 9.19 -11.60 1.95
CA ARG A 94 7.98 -11.69 2.76
C ARG A 94 6.78 -10.98 2.12
N CYS A 95 7.02 -10.13 1.14
CA CYS A 95 5.97 -9.41 0.41
C CYS A 95 5.41 -10.21 -0.77
N TYR A 96 5.88 -11.44 -0.99
CA TYR A 96 5.44 -12.28 -2.10
C TYR A 96 4.73 -13.52 -1.59
N LEU A 97 3.58 -13.85 -2.21
CA LEU A 97 2.82 -15.06 -1.87
C LEU A 97 3.26 -16.18 -2.81
N ARG A 98 4.15 -17.05 -2.34
CA ARG A 98 4.75 -18.09 -3.18
C ARG A 98 3.96 -19.39 -3.20
N ASP A 99 3.16 -19.65 -2.15
CA ASP A 99 2.52 -20.96 -1.98
C ASP A 99 1.25 -21.13 -2.80
N LYS A 100 0.40 -20.09 -2.82
CA LYS A 100 -0.86 -20.13 -3.57
C LYS A 100 -1.31 -18.72 -3.92
N PRO A 101 -2.07 -18.58 -5.02
CA PRO A 101 -2.59 -17.27 -5.42
C PRO A 101 -3.63 -16.75 -4.44
N TRP A 102 -3.71 -15.44 -4.33
CA TRP A 102 -4.74 -14.74 -3.57
C TRP A 102 -5.62 -13.94 -4.52
N PHE A 103 -6.92 -14.03 -4.35
CA PHE A 103 -7.88 -13.32 -5.20
C PHE A 103 -8.71 -12.34 -4.36
N GLY A 104 -8.83 -11.11 -4.84
CA GLY A 104 -9.65 -10.10 -4.20
C GLY A 104 -11.14 -10.40 -4.34
N CYS A 105 -11.96 -9.79 -3.46
CA CYS A 105 -13.44 -9.88 -3.49
C CYS A 105 -13.95 -11.31 -3.44
N ASN A 106 -13.18 -12.26 -2.89
CA ASN A 106 -13.54 -13.69 -2.88
C ASN A 106 -13.92 -14.21 -4.28
N ALA A 107 -13.20 -13.76 -5.30
CA ALA A 107 -13.51 -14.07 -6.69
C ALA A 107 -13.50 -15.57 -6.96
N LYS A 108 -14.48 -16.04 -7.76
CA LYS A 108 -14.64 -17.43 -8.16
C LYS A 108 -14.95 -17.51 -9.65
N GLY A 109 -14.65 -18.67 -10.26
CA GLY A 109 -15.00 -18.94 -11.65
C GLY A 109 -14.43 -17.93 -12.62
N ASN A 110 -15.28 -17.41 -13.50
CA ASN A 110 -14.88 -16.48 -14.56
C ASN A 110 -14.30 -15.18 -14.01
N LEU A 111 -14.70 -14.75 -12.82
CA LEU A 111 -14.14 -13.54 -12.20
C LEU A 111 -12.67 -13.74 -11.88
N ARG A 112 -12.27 -14.95 -11.47
CA ARG A 112 -10.85 -15.26 -11.25
C ARG A 112 -10.05 -15.13 -12.53
N LEU A 113 -10.59 -15.65 -13.64
CA LEU A 113 -9.91 -15.55 -14.94
C LEU A 113 -9.76 -14.08 -15.36
N LEU A 114 -10.80 -13.28 -15.15
CA LEU A 114 -10.74 -11.85 -15.45
C LEU A 114 -9.66 -11.16 -14.62
N PHE A 115 -9.59 -11.44 -13.31
CA PHE A 115 -8.56 -10.86 -12.45
C PHE A 115 -7.15 -11.32 -12.83
N MET A 116 -6.99 -12.57 -13.22
CA MET A 116 -5.70 -13.08 -13.68
C MET A 116 -5.22 -12.33 -14.92
N TYR A 117 -6.14 -11.92 -15.77
CA TYR A 117 -5.82 -11.17 -16.98
C TYR A 117 -5.63 -9.68 -16.70
N LYS A 118 -6.50 -9.08 -15.89
CA LYS A 118 -6.60 -7.62 -15.71
C LYS A 118 -5.80 -7.05 -14.56
N SER A 119 -5.32 -7.86 -13.63
CA SER A 119 -4.59 -7.36 -12.46
C SER A 119 -3.40 -6.50 -12.86
N PRO A 120 -3.10 -5.45 -12.11
CA PRO A 120 -1.87 -4.71 -12.31
C PRO A 120 -0.65 -5.62 -12.18
N THR A 121 0.40 -5.34 -12.93
CA THR A 121 1.61 -6.15 -12.98
C THR A 121 2.24 -6.34 -11.60
N GLU A 122 2.26 -5.28 -10.80
CA GLU A 122 2.83 -5.32 -9.45
C GLU A 122 2.13 -6.36 -8.57
N PHE A 123 0.82 -6.51 -8.74
CA PHE A 123 0.03 -7.52 -8.03
C PHE A 123 0.30 -8.91 -8.58
N LYS A 124 0.28 -9.08 -9.90
CA LYS A 124 0.55 -10.39 -10.53
C LYS A 124 1.90 -10.95 -10.11
N HIS A 125 2.93 -10.11 -10.07
CA HIS A 125 4.28 -10.53 -9.70
C HIS A 125 4.34 -11.10 -8.29
N ARG A 126 3.44 -10.67 -7.41
CA ARG A 126 3.40 -11.15 -6.03
C ARG A 126 2.33 -12.21 -5.80
N ASN A 127 1.71 -12.69 -6.90
CA ASN A 127 0.70 -13.75 -6.87
C ASN A 127 -0.62 -13.29 -6.26
N LEU A 128 -0.93 -11.99 -6.40
CA LEU A 128 -2.22 -11.42 -6.01
C LEU A 128 -2.98 -10.99 -7.27
N PHE A 129 -4.27 -11.32 -7.31
CA PHE A 129 -5.11 -11.07 -8.46
C PHE A 129 -6.33 -10.26 -8.03
N VAL A 130 -6.46 -9.06 -8.59
CA VAL A 130 -7.44 -8.06 -8.17
C VAL A 130 -7.99 -7.35 -9.42
N ASP A 131 -8.99 -6.50 -9.21
CA ASP A 131 -9.47 -5.63 -10.28
C ASP A 131 -8.38 -4.63 -10.69
N GLU A 132 -8.36 -4.28 -11.97
CA GLU A 132 -7.36 -3.34 -12.51
C GLU A 132 -7.41 -1.96 -11.86
N ASN A 133 -8.58 -1.57 -11.34
CA ASN A 133 -8.79 -0.27 -10.70
C ASN A 133 -8.78 -0.34 -9.17
N VAL A 134 -8.15 -1.36 -8.63
CA VAL A 134 -8.21 -1.69 -7.20
C VAL A 134 -7.78 -0.55 -6.27
N LEU A 135 -6.87 0.31 -6.71
CA LEU A 135 -6.37 1.42 -5.90
C LEU A 135 -7.11 2.74 -6.17
N ARG A 136 -8.12 2.71 -7.04
CA ARG A 136 -8.88 3.92 -7.32
C ARG A 136 -9.70 4.35 -6.09
N ARG A 137 -9.71 5.65 -5.84
CA ARG A 137 -10.54 6.26 -4.80
C ARG A 137 -11.51 7.24 -5.44
N VAL A 138 -12.67 7.32 -4.88
CA VAL A 138 -13.74 8.21 -5.40
C VAL A 138 -13.76 9.52 -4.66
#